data_99c7c14f5037873831ead7c43fca672a
#
_entry.id   99c7c14f5037873831ead7c43fca672a
#
_cell.length_a   1.000
_cell.length_b   1.000
_cell.length_c   1.000
_cell.angle_alpha   90.00
_cell.angle_beta   90.00
_cell.angle_gamma   90.00
#
_symmetry.space_group_name_H-M   'P 1'
#
loop_
_entity.id
_entity.type
_entity.pdbx_description
1 polymer ?
#
loop_
_entity_poly.entity_id
_entity_poly.type
_entity_poly.pdbx_seq_one_letter_code
_entity_poly.pdbx_strand_id
1 'polypeptide(L)'
;MMKAAVLIDGGNSRVLAREAGKTYNPEYIALIANACLQSGEFLLRVLYYDCAPYNGTVKLPVSGQDKEFKASDGWLHELARKDHFAIRLGVLKFRGFRPRHIPIGPQNLTDSDFKPIFEQKGVDMKIGLDIAQFSENRSVDRIILCTQDTDCVPAMKYARRSGLQVVLIRFPNSHIAPELLEHADFDRQVGWP
;
A
#
# COMPACT_ATOMS: atom_id res chain seq x y z
N MET A 1 12.54 -25.50 -3.11
CA MET A 1 11.94 -24.26 -3.66
C MET A 1 11.17 -23.62 -2.51
N MET A 2 11.40 -22.36 -2.23
CA MET A 2 10.84 -21.62 -1.08
C MET A 2 9.48 -21.03 -1.46
N LYS A 3 8.42 -21.37 -0.73
CA LYS A 3 7.10 -20.77 -0.95
C LYS A 3 7.08 -19.35 -0.41
N ALA A 4 6.70 -18.40 -1.25
CA ALA A 4 6.67 -16.99 -0.89
C ALA A 4 5.28 -16.38 -1.09
N ALA A 5 4.91 -15.46 -0.21
CA ALA A 5 3.81 -14.52 -0.40
C ALA A 5 4.36 -13.10 -0.57
N VAL A 6 3.86 -12.37 -1.56
CA VAL A 6 4.18 -10.97 -1.77
C VAL A 6 3.04 -10.12 -1.22
N LEU A 7 3.36 -9.24 -0.28
CA LEU A 7 2.43 -8.33 0.37
C LEU A 7 2.74 -6.91 -0.08
N ILE A 8 1.79 -6.29 -0.79
CA ILE A 8 1.97 -4.96 -1.39
C ILE A 8 1.04 -3.97 -0.71
N ASP A 9 1.62 -3.02 0.03
CA ASP A 9 0.92 -1.82 0.43
C ASP A 9 0.68 -0.94 -0.81
N GLY A 10 -0.56 -0.95 -1.29
CA GLY A 10 -0.95 -0.27 -2.52
C GLY A 10 -0.91 1.24 -2.41
N GLY A 11 -1.21 1.78 -1.23
CA GLY A 11 -1.13 3.22 -0.97
C GLY A 11 0.30 3.73 -1.09
N ASN A 12 1.23 3.09 -0.40
CA ASN A 12 2.65 3.39 -0.44
C ASN A 12 3.25 3.17 -1.84
N SER A 13 3.04 1.99 -2.41
CA SER A 13 3.60 1.61 -3.72
C SER A 13 3.12 2.53 -4.85
N ARG A 14 1.87 3.00 -4.79
CA ARG A 14 1.28 3.95 -5.76
C ARG A 14 1.99 5.29 -5.71
N VAL A 15 2.27 5.81 -4.52
CA VAL A 15 2.99 7.08 -4.36
C VAL A 15 4.39 6.96 -4.95
N LEU A 16 5.16 5.96 -4.55
CA LEU A 16 6.53 5.72 -5.03
C LEU A 16 6.60 5.54 -6.54
N ALA A 17 5.69 4.74 -7.13
CA ALA A 17 5.65 4.52 -8.56
C ALA A 17 5.36 5.81 -9.35
N ARG A 18 4.43 6.65 -8.85
CA ARG A 18 4.12 7.95 -9.46
C ARG A 18 5.29 8.92 -9.38
N GLU A 19 5.98 8.97 -8.25
CA GLU A 19 7.20 9.77 -8.08
C GLU A 19 8.32 9.33 -9.04
N ALA A 20 8.37 8.03 -9.36
CA ALA A 20 9.25 7.47 -10.37
C ALA A 20 8.74 7.64 -11.82
N GLY A 21 7.63 8.37 -12.05
CA GLY A 21 7.07 8.63 -13.37
C GLY A 21 6.38 7.41 -14.00
N LYS A 22 5.97 6.43 -13.21
CA LYS A 22 5.36 5.19 -13.70
C LYS A 22 3.83 5.27 -13.69
N THR A 23 3.20 4.65 -14.68
CA THR A 23 1.74 4.48 -14.71
C THR A 23 1.34 3.33 -13.81
N TYR A 24 0.65 3.63 -12.72
CA TYR A 24 0.24 2.64 -11.72
C TYR A 24 -1.14 2.07 -12.09
N ASN A 25 -1.15 0.88 -12.66
CA ASN A 25 -2.34 0.15 -13.11
C ASN A 25 -2.22 -1.35 -12.77
N PRO A 26 -3.25 -2.19 -12.96
CA PRO A 26 -3.22 -3.62 -12.62
C PRO A 26 -2.07 -4.39 -13.26
N GLU A 27 -1.73 -4.11 -14.53
CA GLU A 27 -0.62 -4.74 -15.24
C GLU A 27 0.70 -4.42 -14.56
N TYR A 28 0.92 -3.14 -14.25
CA TYR A 28 2.15 -2.69 -13.63
C TYR A 28 2.32 -3.25 -12.19
N ILE A 29 1.22 -3.35 -11.44
CA ILE A 29 1.23 -3.99 -10.11
C ILE A 29 1.63 -5.47 -10.21
N ALA A 30 1.15 -6.18 -11.22
CA ALA A 30 1.55 -7.56 -11.45
C ALA A 30 3.05 -7.68 -11.82
N LEU A 31 3.58 -6.75 -12.62
CA LEU A 31 5.01 -6.69 -12.91
C LEU A 31 5.83 -6.42 -11.63
N ILE A 32 5.39 -5.49 -10.78
CA ILE A 32 6.03 -5.25 -9.46
C ILE A 32 6.07 -6.53 -8.64
N ALA A 33 4.94 -7.24 -8.51
CA ALA A 33 4.87 -8.47 -7.72
C ALA A 33 5.87 -9.53 -8.23
N ASN A 34 5.96 -9.69 -9.55
CA ASN A 34 6.90 -10.63 -10.17
C ASN A 34 8.37 -10.18 -10.00
N ALA A 35 8.64 -8.89 -10.12
CA ALA A 35 10.00 -8.34 -9.94
C ALA A 35 10.51 -8.51 -8.50
N CYS A 36 9.61 -8.65 -7.53
CA CYS A 36 9.98 -8.89 -6.14
C CYS A 36 10.50 -10.31 -5.89
N LEU A 37 10.26 -11.26 -6.79
CA LEU A 37 10.68 -12.65 -6.66
C LEU A 37 12.11 -12.86 -7.15
N GLN A 38 12.79 -13.83 -6.55
CA GLN A 38 14.12 -14.29 -6.97
C GLN A 38 14.10 -15.77 -7.34
N SER A 39 15.15 -16.20 -8.01
CA SER A 39 15.36 -17.63 -8.35
C SER A 39 15.26 -18.50 -7.10
N GLY A 40 14.54 -19.61 -7.19
CA GLY A 40 14.29 -20.51 -6.07
C GLY A 40 13.05 -20.17 -5.23
N GLU A 41 12.41 -19.05 -5.47
CA GLU A 41 11.14 -18.68 -4.84
C GLU A 41 9.94 -19.10 -5.69
N PHE A 42 8.94 -19.68 -5.05
CA PHE A 42 7.66 -20.04 -5.66
C PHE A 42 6.56 -19.14 -5.11
N LEU A 43 5.92 -18.37 -5.98
CA LEU A 43 4.84 -17.48 -5.60
C LEU A 43 3.57 -18.28 -5.24
N LEU A 44 3.19 -18.24 -3.98
CA LEU A 44 1.91 -18.77 -3.53
C LEU A 44 0.77 -17.76 -3.73
N ARG A 45 1.01 -16.51 -3.31
CA ARG A 45 -0.04 -15.47 -3.29
C ARG A 45 0.57 -14.07 -3.36
N VAL A 46 -0.13 -13.17 -4.04
CA VAL A 46 0.06 -11.73 -3.91
C VAL A 46 -1.13 -11.17 -3.12
N LEU A 47 -0.86 -10.54 -2.00
CA LEU A 47 -1.86 -9.80 -1.23
C LEU A 47 -1.65 -8.31 -1.50
N TYR A 48 -2.65 -7.69 -2.10
CA TYR A 48 -2.63 -6.27 -2.41
C TYR A 48 -3.57 -5.52 -1.46
N TYR A 49 -3.03 -4.60 -0.71
CA TYR A 49 -3.74 -3.85 0.33
C TYR A 49 -3.98 -2.42 -0.13
N ASP A 50 -5.22 -1.98 -0.11
CA ASP A 50 -5.61 -0.61 -0.48
C ASP A 50 -6.98 -0.28 0.12
N CYS A 51 -7.51 0.88 -0.23
CA CYS A 51 -8.89 1.26 0.05
C CYS A 51 -9.66 1.43 -1.26
N ALA A 52 -10.92 1.02 -1.25
CA ALA A 52 -11.83 1.41 -2.32
C ALA A 52 -11.91 2.95 -2.40
N PRO A 53 -12.08 3.53 -3.60
CA PRO A 53 -12.25 4.97 -3.74
C PRO A 53 -13.40 5.48 -2.86
N TYR A 54 -13.21 6.67 -2.30
CA TYR A 54 -14.28 7.32 -1.55
C TYR A 54 -15.39 7.76 -2.50
N ASN A 55 -16.62 7.36 -2.20
CA ASN A 55 -17.84 7.81 -2.87
C ASN A 55 -18.76 8.48 -1.84
N GLY A 56 -19.18 9.70 -2.11
CA GLY A 56 -20.02 10.47 -1.21
C GLY A 56 -20.08 11.94 -1.54
N THR A 57 -21.01 12.65 -0.92
CA THR A 57 -21.19 14.10 -1.06
C THR A 57 -20.71 14.80 0.20
N VAL A 58 -19.96 15.88 0.03
CA VAL A 58 -19.42 16.70 1.11
C VAL A 58 -19.64 18.18 0.82
N LYS A 59 -19.65 19.01 1.87
CA LYS A 59 -19.70 20.47 1.73
C LYS A 59 -18.31 21.02 1.45
N LEU A 60 -18.20 21.89 0.43
CA LEU A 60 -16.97 22.63 0.14
C LEU A 60 -16.67 23.64 1.25
N PRO A 61 -15.37 23.92 1.54
CA PRO A 61 -14.97 24.63 2.76
C PRO A 61 -15.26 26.13 2.75
N VAL A 62 -15.40 26.74 1.57
CA VAL A 62 -15.64 28.19 1.45
C VAL A 62 -17.06 28.49 1.00
N SER A 63 -17.52 27.92 -0.11
CA SER A 63 -18.86 28.17 -0.66
C SER A 63 -19.97 27.41 0.07
N GLY A 64 -19.65 26.32 0.79
CA GLY A 64 -20.64 25.44 1.39
C GLY A 64 -21.45 24.62 0.35
N GLN A 65 -21.11 24.72 -0.92
CA GLN A 65 -21.80 23.94 -1.96
C GLN A 65 -21.50 22.44 -1.84
N ASP A 66 -22.39 21.63 -2.36
CA ASP A 66 -22.19 20.18 -2.40
C ASP A 66 -21.18 19.80 -3.47
N LYS A 67 -20.21 18.95 -3.09
CA LYS A 67 -19.27 18.30 -3.99
C LYS A 67 -19.43 16.79 -3.89
N GLU A 68 -19.82 16.19 -4.99
CA GLU A 68 -19.86 14.73 -5.10
C GLU A 68 -18.48 14.20 -5.46
N PHE A 69 -18.04 13.18 -4.71
CA PHE A 69 -16.92 12.31 -5.06
C PHE A 69 -17.50 11.00 -5.59
N LYS A 70 -17.16 10.68 -6.82
CA LYS A 70 -17.58 9.44 -7.47
C LYS A 70 -16.41 8.89 -8.28
N ALA A 71 -15.94 7.72 -7.90
CA ALA A 71 -14.84 7.05 -8.60
C ALA A 71 -15.14 5.56 -8.73
N SER A 72 -14.69 4.97 -9.83
CA SER A 72 -14.84 3.54 -10.09
C SER A 72 -13.74 2.76 -9.39
N ASP A 73 -14.09 1.59 -8.88
CA ASP A 73 -13.19 0.56 -8.34
C ASP A 73 -12.89 -0.56 -9.33
N GLY A 74 -13.31 -0.40 -10.60
CA GLY A 74 -13.18 -1.41 -11.66
C GLY A 74 -11.76 -1.96 -11.81
N TRP A 75 -10.74 -1.11 -11.62
CA TRP A 75 -9.34 -1.52 -11.67
C TRP A 75 -8.95 -2.50 -10.52
N LEU A 76 -9.61 -2.40 -9.36
CA LEU A 76 -9.41 -3.36 -8.26
C LEU A 76 -9.99 -4.73 -8.61
N HIS A 77 -11.15 -4.75 -9.28
CA HIS A 77 -11.74 -5.99 -9.78
C HIS A 77 -10.89 -6.63 -10.87
N GLU A 78 -10.29 -5.83 -11.75
CA GLU A 78 -9.35 -6.29 -12.76
C GLU A 78 -8.11 -6.91 -12.11
N LEU A 79 -7.52 -6.23 -11.11
CA LEU A 79 -6.37 -6.74 -10.37
C LEU A 79 -6.71 -8.05 -9.62
N ALA A 80 -7.92 -8.15 -9.06
CA ALA A 80 -8.36 -9.35 -8.35
C ALA A 80 -8.51 -10.60 -9.24
N ARG A 81 -8.64 -10.41 -10.58
CA ARG A 81 -8.73 -11.50 -11.55
C ARG A 81 -7.37 -12.01 -12.03
N LYS A 82 -6.28 -11.31 -11.70
CA LYS A 82 -4.93 -11.76 -12.06
C LYS A 82 -4.52 -12.97 -11.23
N ASP A 83 -3.74 -13.85 -11.82
CA ASP A 83 -3.26 -15.06 -11.17
C ASP A 83 -2.52 -14.74 -9.87
N HIS A 84 -2.79 -15.50 -8.84
CA HIS A 84 -2.25 -15.38 -7.48
C HIS A 84 -2.68 -14.14 -6.69
N PHE A 85 -3.44 -13.19 -7.26
CA PHE A 85 -3.85 -11.98 -6.55
C PHE A 85 -5.04 -12.20 -5.62
N ALA A 86 -4.97 -11.57 -4.45
CA ALA A 86 -6.09 -11.39 -3.54
C ALA A 86 -6.06 -9.95 -3.00
N ILE A 87 -7.20 -9.27 -3.10
CA ILE A 87 -7.33 -7.87 -2.70
C ILE A 87 -7.82 -7.79 -1.25
N ARG A 88 -7.23 -6.89 -0.48
CA ARG A 88 -7.53 -6.63 0.92
C ARG A 88 -7.90 -5.15 1.09
N LEU A 89 -9.18 -4.83 1.10
CA LEU A 89 -9.64 -3.45 1.15
C LEU A 89 -9.86 -2.97 2.58
N GLY A 90 -9.18 -1.88 2.93
CA GLY A 90 -9.55 -1.00 4.03
C GLY A 90 -10.67 -0.05 3.64
N VAL A 91 -10.88 0.97 4.48
CA VAL A 91 -11.90 2.01 4.26
C VAL A 91 -11.22 3.37 4.11
N LEU A 92 -11.55 4.08 3.04
CA LEU A 92 -11.12 5.46 2.84
C LEU A 92 -12.14 6.41 3.48
N LYS A 93 -11.72 7.16 4.52
CA LYS A 93 -12.58 8.12 5.21
C LYS A 93 -12.22 9.53 4.81
N PHE A 94 -13.23 10.32 4.44
CA PHE A 94 -13.07 11.75 4.28
C PHE A 94 -12.89 12.43 5.65
N ARG A 95 -11.89 13.32 5.77
CA ARG A 95 -11.51 14.03 7.01
C ARG A 95 -11.60 15.54 6.89
N GLY A 96 -12.28 16.04 5.87
CA GLY A 96 -12.41 17.46 5.61
C GLY A 96 -11.45 17.96 4.55
N PHE A 97 -11.10 19.22 4.61
CA PHE A 97 -10.24 19.91 3.66
C PHE A 97 -9.06 20.55 4.37
N ARG A 98 -7.96 20.73 3.65
CA ARG A 98 -6.82 21.52 4.10
C ARG A 98 -6.39 22.49 3.03
N PRO A 99 -5.81 23.65 3.39
CA PRO A 99 -5.22 24.57 2.42
C PRO A 99 -4.16 23.87 1.57
N ARG A 100 -4.05 24.27 0.30
CA ARG A 100 -2.99 23.79 -0.60
C ARG A 100 -1.64 24.41 -0.27
N HIS A 101 -1.66 25.66 0.19
CA HIS A 101 -0.46 26.43 0.53
C HIS A 101 -0.54 26.95 1.96
N ILE A 102 0.60 26.96 2.65
CA ILE A 102 0.78 27.49 4.01
C ILE A 102 2.06 28.35 3.99
N PRO A 103 2.04 29.59 4.54
CA PRO A 103 0.94 30.25 5.26
C PRO A 103 -0.20 30.67 4.33
N ILE A 104 -1.41 30.75 4.89
CA ILE A 104 -2.56 31.31 4.18
C ILE A 104 -2.36 32.83 4.09
N GLY A 105 -2.20 33.35 2.87
CA GLY A 105 -2.08 34.79 2.65
C GLY A 105 -3.38 35.56 2.88
N PRO A 106 -3.35 36.90 2.90
CA PRO A 106 -4.54 37.73 3.13
C PRO A 106 -5.50 37.81 1.95
N GLN A 107 -5.50 36.83 1.07
CA GLN A 107 -6.33 36.79 -0.14
C GLN A 107 -7.74 36.26 0.20
N ASN A 108 -8.72 36.63 -0.64
CA ASN A 108 -10.04 36.01 -0.61
C ASN A 108 -9.92 34.56 -1.01
N LEU A 109 -10.07 33.66 -0.05
CA LEU A 109 -9.99 32.22 -0.28
C LEU A 109 -11.19 31.73 -1.09
N THR A 110 -10.93 30.79 -1.96
CA THR A 110 -11.90 30.03 -2.75
C THR A 110 -11.81 28.56 -2.48
N ASP A 111 -12.78 27.77 -2.91
CA ASP A 111 -12.75 26.32 -2.73
C ASP A 111 -11.53 25.65 -3.42
N SER A 112 -11.01 26.26 -4.48
CA SER A 112 -9.82 25.78 -5.19
C SER A 112 -8.53 25.87 -4.38
N ASP A 113 -8.49 26.72 -3.34
CA ASP A 113 -7.34 26.86 -2.44
C ASP A 113 -7.24 25.74 -1.42
N PHE A 114 -8.23 24.84 -1.42
CA PHE A 114 -8.28 23.70 -0.53
C PHE A 114 -8.17 22.38 -1.30
N LYS A 115 -7.69 21.36 -0.60
CA LYS A 115 -7.68 19.96 -1.08
C LYS A 115 -8.32 19.04 -0.05
N PRO A 116 -9.07 18.01 -0.50
CA PRO A 116 -9.67 17.04 0.41
C PRO A 116 -8.57 16.24 1.12
N ILE A 117 -8.87 15.87 2.36
CA ILE A 117 -8.08 14.95 3.16
C ILE A 117 -8.82 13.64 3.22
N PHE A 118 -8.14 12.57 2.82
CA PHE A 118 -8.61 11.20 3.00
C PHE A 118 -7.65 10.44 3.91
N GLU A 119 -8.20 9.60 4.76
CA GLU A 119 -7.46 8.74 5.67
C GLU A 119 -7.81 7.29 5.36
N GLN A 120 -6.78 6.47 5.17
CA GLN A 120 -6.93 5.02 5.06
C GLN A 120 -7.11 4.41 6.45
N LYS A 121 -8.05 3.48 6.60
CA LYS A 121 -8.31 2.77 7.85
C LYS A 121 -8.28 1.27 7.64
N GLY A 122 -7.55 0.59 8.51
CA GLY A 122 -7.54 -0.86 8.62
C GLY A 122 -6.68 -1.59 7.57
N VAL A 123 -5.87 -0.88 6.78
CA VAL A 123 -4.92 -1.48 5.84
C VAL A 123 -3.82 -2.19 6.61
N ASP A 124 -3.14 -1.49 7.52
CA ASP A 124 -1.99 -1.99 8.29
C ASP A 124 -2.39 -3.18 9.18
N MET A 125 -3.58 -3.09 9.81
CA MET A 125 -4.12 -4.20 10.58
C MET A 125 -4.34 -5.45 9.72
N LYS A 126 -4.81 -5.29 8.46
CA LYS A 126 -5.00 -6.43 7.55
C LYS A 126 -3.66 -7.04 7.13
N ILE A 127 -2.64 -6.22 6.87
CA ILE A 127 -1.28 -6.70 6.64
C ILE A 127 -0.81 -7.53 7.84
N GLY A 128 -0.96 -7.00 9.05
CA GLY A 128 -0.59 -7.70 10.27
C GLY A 128 -1.31 -9.02 10.47
N LEU A 129 -2.63 -9.06 10.24
CA LEU A 129 -3.45 -10.27 10.37
C LEU A 129 -3.08 -11.34 9.33
N ASP A 130 -2.86 -10.95 8.07
CA ASP A 130 -2.45 -11.91 7.03
C ASP A 130 -1.05 -12.46 7.31
N ILE A 131 -0.11 -11.63 7.80
CA ILE A 131 1.21 -12.09 8.25
C ILE A 131 1.07 -13.08 9.40
N ALA A 132 0.23 -12.80 10.40
CA ALA A 132 -0.01 -13.72 11.51
C ALA A 132 -0.60 -15.05 11.02
N GLN A 133 -1.57 -15.00 10.11
CA GLN A 133 -2.19 -16.19 9.53
C GLN A 133 -1.18 -17.07 8.76
N PHE A 134 -0.31 -16.45 7.93
CA PHE A 134 0.76 -17.18 7.26
C PHE A 134 1.72 -17.82 8.25
N SER A 135 2.02 -17.13 9.34
CA SER A 135 2.92 -17.57 10.39
C SER A 135 2.35 -18.77 11.17
N GLU A 136 1.07 -18.72 11.53
CA GLU A 136 0.38 -19.79 12.25
C GLU A 136 0.21 -21.04 11.40
N ASN A 137 -0.25 -20.88 10.16
CA ASN A 137 -0.53 -21.97 9.26
C ASN A 137 0.73 -22.54 8.58
N ARG A 138 1.87 -21.86 8.69
CA ARG A 138 3.11 -22.20 7.99
C ARG A 138 2.92 -22.49 6.51
N SER A 139 2.02 -21.71 5.89
CA SER A 139 1.63 -21.89 4.49
C SER A 139 2.65 -21.37 3.50
N VAL A 140 3.56 -20.51 3.96
CA VAL A 140 4.72 -19.99 3.24
C VAL A 140 5.99 -20.10 4.07
N ASP A 141 7.14 -20.10 3.41
CA ASP A 141 8.45 -20.04 4.06
C ASP A 141 8.95 -18.59 4.18
N ARG A 142 8.43 -17.71 3.31
CA ARG A 142 8.92 -16.34 3.15
C ARG A 142 7.79 -15.36 2.89
N ILE A 143 7.85 -14.23 3.58
CA ILE A 143 7.01 -13.06 3.32
C ILE A 143 7.89 -12.00 2.65
N ILE A 144 7.45 -11.52 1.48
CA ILE A 144 8.09 -10.44 0.73
C ILE A 144 7.20 -9.22 0.88
N LEU A 145 7.67 -8.20 1.61
CA LEU A 145 6.88 -7.07 2.06
C LEU A 145 7.28 -5.79 1.32
N CYS A 146 6.33 -5.17 0.63
CA CYS A 146 6.47 -3.89 -0.05
C CYS A 146 5.72 -2.82 0.74
N THR A 147 6.36 -2.24 1.75
CA THR A 147 5.84 -1.13 2.58
C THR A 147 6.98 -0.27 3.11
N GLN A 148 6.68 0.95 3.51
CA GLN A 148 7.57 1.85 4.28
C GLN A 148 6.98 2.16 5.67
N ASP A 149 5.84 1.54 6.01
CA ASP A 149 5.14 1.81 7.24
C ASP A 149 5.72 1.01 8.41
N THR A 150 6.20 1.72 9.42
CA THR A 150 6.75 1.14 10.65
C THR A 150 5.72 0.42 11.51
N ASP A 151 4.42 0.67 11.30
CA ASP A 151 3.34 -0.06 11.96
C ASP A 151 3.32 -1.55 11.59
N CYS A 152 4.03 -1.94 10.53
CA CYS A 152 4.24 -3.34 10.16
C CYS A 152 5.30 -4.06 11.02
N VAL A 153 6.14 -3.34 11.78
CA VAL A 153 7.23 -3.92 12.58
C VAL A 153 6.77 -5.01 13.57
N PRO A 154 5.68 -4.84 14.32
CA PRO A 154 5.20 -5.90 15.21
C PRO A 154 4.87 -7.20 14.47
N ALA A 155 4.27 -7.11 13.27
CA ALA A 155 3.93 -8.26 12.45
C ALA A 155 5.20 -8.93 11.86
N MET A 156 6.21 -8.16 11.45
CA MET A 156 7.50 -8.67 11.00
C MET A 156 8.20 -9.45 12.12
N LYS A 157 8.23 -8.91 13.34
CA LYS A 157 8.76 -9.60 14.52
C LYS A 157 8.03 -10.92 14.77
N TYR A 158 6.70 -10.92 14.66
CA TYR A 158 5.90 -12.13 14.84
C TYR A 158 6.23 -13.20 13.79
N ALA A 159 6.29 -12.82 12.50
CA ALA A 159 6.65 -13.73 11.41
C ALA A 159 8.01 -14.42 11.67
N ARG A 160 9.04 -13.63 11.97
CA ARG A 160 10.40 -14.15 12.23
C ARG A 160 10.44 -15.08 13.43
N ARG A 161 9.75 -14.73 14.52
CA ARG A 161 9.65 -15.60 15.71
C ARG A 161 8.94 -16.93 15.42
N SER A 162 8.02 -16.92 14.44
CA SER A 162 7.31 -18.12 13.98
C SER A 162 8.11 -18.95 12.97
N GLY A 163 9.32 -18.50 12.60
CA GLY A 163 10.22 -19.18 11.69
C GLY A 163 10.05 -18.85 10.21
N LEU A 164 9.27 -17.82 9.86
CA LEU A 164 9.19 -17.29 8.50
C LEU A 164 10.33 -16.31 8.24
N GLN A 165 10.82 -16.30 7.02
CA GLN A 165 11.75 -15.26 6.57
C GLN A 165 10.98 -14.02 6.09
N VAL A 166 11.45 -12.85 6.49
CA VAL A 166 10.90 -11.56 6.07
C VAL A 166 11.88 -10.86 5.15
N VAL A 167 11.47 -10.66 3.90
CA VAL A 167 12.18 -9.86 2.90
C VAL A 167 11.49 -8.51 2.78
N LEU A 168 12.23 -7.44 3.01
CA LEU A 168 11.74 -6.08 2.79
C LEU A 168 12.18 -5.60 1.41
N ILE A 169 11.24 -5.12 0.61
CA ILE A 169 11.52 -4.61 -0.73
C ILE A 169 11.83 -3.11 -0.66
N ARG A 170 12.93 -2.75 -1.30
CA ARG A 170 13.34 -1.36 -1.48
C ARG A 170 13.38 -1.01 -2.96
N PHE A 171 12.53 -0.07 -3.36
CA PHE A 171 12.56 0.50 -4.71
C PHE A 171 13.59 1.64 -4.81
N PRO A 172 14.07 1.98 -6.01
CA PRO A 172 14.98 3.10 -6.21
C PRO A 172 14.37 4.40 -5.65
N ASN A 173 15.22 5.19 -4.99
CA ASN A 173 14.85 6.46 -4.35
C ASN A 173 13.81 6.36 -3.21
N SER A 174 13.45 5.15 -2.78
CA SER A 174 12.60 4.98 -1.60
C SER A 174 13.43 5.13 -0.32
N HIS A 175 12.86 5.80 0.67
CA HIS A 175 13.44 5.90 2.00
C HIS A 175 12.80 4.84 2.91
N ILE A 176 13.60 3.95 3.45
CA ILE A 176 13.17 2.93 4.41
C ILE A 176 13.66 3.32 5.80
N ALA A 177 12.76 3.34 6.77
CA ALA A 177 13.12 3.59 8.15
C ALA A 177 14.06 2.50 8.68
N PRO A 178 15.13 2.85 9.44
CA PRO A 178 16.07 1.87 10.01
C PRO A 178 15.35 0.77 10.80
N GLU A 179 14.30 1.11 11.51
CA GLU A 179 13.52 0.16 12.31
C GLU A 179 12.90 -0.98 11.45
N LEU A 180 12.47 -0.71 10.22
CA LEU A 180 12.00 -1.77 9.31
C LEU A 180 13.15 -2.68 8.88
N LEU A 181 14.33 -2.11 8.59
CA LEU A 181 15.52 -2.86 8.18
C LEU A 181 16.01 -3.79 9.28
N GLU A 182 15.99 -3.34 10.54
CA GLU A 182 16.39 -4.13 11.72
C GLU A 182 15.53 -5.39 11.90
N HIS A 183 14.29 -5.35 11.41
CA HIS A 183 13.32 -6.44 11.55
C HIS A 183 13.04 -7.22 10.27
N ALA A 184 13.81 -6.97 9.21
CA ALA A 184 13.87 -7.81 8.02
C ALA A 184 15.04 -8.82 8.12
N ASP A 185 14.88 -10.00 7.54
CA ASP A 185 15.96 -10.95 7.35
C ASP A 185 16.79 -10.59 6.12
N PHE A 186 16.14 -9.99 5.13
CA PHE A 186 16.76 -9.55 3.88
C PHE A 186 16.22 -8.19 3.46
N ASP A 187 17.11 -7.27 3.11
CA ASP A 187 16.82 -6.03 2.39
C ASP A 187 17.07 -6.27 0.91
N ARG A 188 16.01 -6.24 0.10
CA ARG A 188 16.08 -6.55 -1.32
C ARG A 188 15.81 -5.30 -2.15
N GLN A 189 16.83 -4.87 -2.90
CA GLN A 189 16.65 -3.79 -3.87
C GLN A 189 16.03 -4.35 -5.15
N VAL A 190 14.97 -3.71 -5.61
CA VAL A 190 14.24 -4.09 -6.83
C VAL A 190 14.07 -2.85 -7.69
N GLY A 191 14.50 -2.92 -8.94
CA GLY A 191 14.25 -1.86 -9.92
C GLY A 191 12.77 -1.74 -10.25
N TRP A 192 12.34 -0.56 -10.67
CA TRP A 192 11.01 -0.42 -11.24
C TRP A 192 10.91 -1.17 -12.57
N PRO A 193 9.96 -2.08 -12.74
CA PRO A 193 9.77 -2.81 -13.98
C PRO A 193 9.33 -1.91 -15.14
#